data_c3f507620ee9b8887c7692475ac5bc33
#
_entry.id   c3f507620ee9b8887c7692475ac5bc33
#
_cell.length_a   1.000
_cell.length_b   1.000
_cell.length_c   1.000
_cell.angle_alpha   90.00
_cell.angle_beta   90.00
_cell.angle_gamma   90.00
#
_symmetry.space_group_name_H-M   'P 1'
#
loop_
_entity.id
_entity.type
_entity.pdbx_description
1 polymer ?
#
loop_
_entity_poly.entity_id
_entity_poly.type
_entity_poly.pdbx_seq_one_letter_code
_entity_poly.pdbx_strand_id
1 'polypeptide(L)'
;GFFMPWRLWYWMMMKDEDFTSRIITRYRQLRRGLLSEAALDQYIEETEAFLAPALARNDARWGDVALQASELLQPAGRNLTSRGAAEGQLKGYLHNRGAWMDDNIETLRQYSAPSHVKKFNEVND
;
A
#
# COMPACT_ATOMS: atom_id res chain seq x y z
N GLY A 1 1.30 -10.25 7.98
CA GLY A 1 -0.01 -10.00 8.56
C GLY A 1 -0.38 -8.53 8.57
N PHE A 2 -1.62 -8.20 8.90
CA PHE A 2 -1.99 -6.83 9.18
C PHE A 2 -1.36 -6.39 10.51
N PHE A 3 -0.64 -5.28 10.47
CA PHE A 3 -0.16 -4.66 11.69
C PHE A 3 -1.26 -3.77 12.27
N MET A 4 -1.83 -4.19 13.39
CA MET A 4 -2.87 -3.45 14.09
C MET A 4 -2.25 -2.77 15.31
N PRO A 5 -1.97 -1.46 15.24
CA PRO A 5 -1.41 -0.72 16.36
C PRO A 5 -2.47 -0.58 17.46
N TRP A 6 -2.37 -1.41 18.47
CA TRP A 6 -3.30 -1.55 19.59
C TRP A 6 -3.48 -0.28 20.46
N ARG A 7 -2.71 0.76 20.22
CA ARG A 7 -2.80 2.04 20.95
C ARG A 7 -3.54 3.13 20.17
N LEU A 8 -4.08 2.86 18.97
CA LEU A 8 -4.63 3.88 18.10
C LEU A 8 -6.15 3.72 17.92
N TRP A 9 -6.78 4.82 17.55
CA TRP A 9 -8.19 4.93 17.20
C TRP A 9 -8.64 3.86 16.21
N TYR A 10 -7.79 3.51 15.26
CA TYR A 10 -8.07 2.46 14.28
C TYR A 10 -8.37 1.11 14.94
N TRP A 11 -7.63 0.75 16.00
CA TRP A 11 -7.91 -0.47 16.75
C TRP A 11 -9.30 -0.46 17.36
N MET A 12 -9.70 0.68 17.94
CA MET A 12 -11.03 0.84 18.53
C MET A 12 -12.12 0.76 17.48
N MET A 13 -11.92 1.44 16.32
CA MET A 13 -12.88 1.40 15.22
C MET A 13 -12.97 0.02 14.57
N MET A 14 -11.85 -0.71 14.44
CA MET A 14 -11.86 -2.07 13.89
C MET A 14 -12.62 -3.08 14.72
N LYS A 15 -12.94 -2.77 15.98
CA LYS A 15 -13.83 -3.60 16.80
C LYS A 15 -15.30 -3.52 16.37
N ASP A 16 -15.68 -2.49 15.64
CA ASP A 16 -17.01 -2.34 15.08
C ASP A 16 -17.10 -3.09 13.73
N GLU A 17 -18.11 -3.96 13.60
CA GLU A 17 -18.30 -4.79 12.41
C GLU A 17 -18.71 -3.96 11.19
N ASP A 18 -19.53 -2.93 11.38
CA ASP A 18 -19.94 -2.04 10.29
C ASP A 18 -18.75 -1.27 9.75
N PHE A 19 -17.89 -0.76 10.63
CA PHE A 19 -16.67 -0.07 10.22
C PHE A 19 -15.73 -1.00 9.46
N THR A 20 -15.49 -2.21 9.96
CA THR A 20 -14.67 -3.22 9.29
C THR A 20 -15.23 -3.59 7.91
N SER A 21 -16.54 -3.76 7.81
CA SER A 21 -17.22 -4.04 6.53
C SER A 21 -17.06 -2.90 5.52
N ARG A 22 -17.13 -1.65 5.97
CA ARG A 22 -16.88 -0.47 5.10
C ARG A 22 -15.46 -0.42 4.61
N ILE A 23 -14.47 -0.72 5.45
CA ILE A 23 -13.06 -0.79 5.04
C ILE A 23 -12.87 -1.85 3.96
N ILE A 24 -13.37 -3.06 4.17
CA ILE A 24 -13.25 -4.16 3.21
C ILE A 24 -13.91 -3.79 1.88
N THR A 25 -15.12 -3.23 1.93
CA THR A 25 -15.85 -2.79 0.74
C THR A 25 -15.08 -1.70 0.00
N ARG A 26 -14.57 -0.70 0.72
CA ARG A 26 -13.81 0.41 0.13
C ARG A 26 -12.50 -0.08 -0.49
N TYR A 27 -11.78 -0.95 0.20
CA TYR A 27 -10.58 -1.57 -0.34
C TYR A 27 -10.86 -2.26 -1.67
N ARG A 28 -11.89 -3.12 -1.73
CA ARG A 28 -12.27 -3.83 -2.97
C ARG A 28 -12.67 -2.91 -4.10
N GLN A 29 -13.34 -1.79 -3.81
CA GLN A 29 -13.63 -0.75 -4.82
C GLN A 29 -12.33 -0.15 -5.37
N LEU A 30 -11.39 0.20 -4.50
CA LEU A 30 -10.11 0.79 -4.90
C LEU A 30 -9.27 -0.20 -5.72
N ARG A 31 -9.24 -1.48 -5.35
CA ARG A 31 -8.52 -2.54 -6.09
C ARG A 31 -9.04 -2.75 -7.51
N ARG A 32 -10.32 -2.50 -7.75
CA ARG A 32 -10.91 -2.55 -9.10
C ARG A 32 -10.65 -1.28 -9.94
N GLY A 33 -10.06 -0.26 -9.36
CA GLY A 33 -9.80 1.02 -10.00
C GLY A 33 -8.41 1.55 -9.68
N LEU A 34 -8.34 2.58 -8.85
CA LEU A 34 -7.11 3.34 -8.56
C LEU A 34 -5.95 2.50 -7.98
N LEU A 35 -6.24 1.40 -7.30
CA LEU A 35 -5.23 0.50 -6.74
C LEU A 35 -5.15 -0.82 -7.52
N SER A 36 -5.69 -0.90 -8.74
CA SER A 36 -5.43 -2.03 -9.62
C SER A 36 -3.95 -2.05 -10.03
N GLU A 37 -3.43 -3.22 -10.34
CA GLU A 37 -2.04 -3.36 -10.80
C GLU A 37 -1.77 -2.47 -12.02
N ALA A 38 -2.66 -2.50 -13.00
CA ALA A 38 -2.54 -1.68 -14.19
C ALA A 38 -2.51 -0.18 -13.90
N ALA A 39 -3.37 0.31 -12.99
CA ALA A 39 -3.39 1.73 -12.63
C ALA A 39 -2.13 2.15 -11.87
N LEU A 40 -1.61 1.28 -11.00
CA LEU A 40 -0.38 1.55 -10.26
C LEU A 40 0.83 1.54 -11.19
N ASP A 41 0.93 0.59 -12.09
CA ASP A 41 2.00 0.51 -13.08
C ASP A 41 1.98 1.72 -14.00
N GLN A 42 0.81 2.08 -14.53
CA GLN A 42 0.65 3.26 -15.37
C GLN A 42 1.09 4.54 -14.64
N TYR A 43 0.69 4.71 -13.37
CA TYR A 43 1.09 5.87 -12.58
C TYR A 43 2.61 5.96 -12.40
N ILE A 44 3.27 4.83 -12.16
CA ILE A 44 4.73 4.75 -12.02
C ILE A 44 5.39 5.15 -13.35
N GLU A 45 4.95 4.56 -14.46
CA GLU A 45 5.51 4.81 -15.79
C GLU A 45 5.31 6.27 -16.24
N GLU A 46 4.12 6.83 -16.06
CA GLU A 46 3.84 8.23 -16.37
C GLU A 46 4.68 9.18 -15.53
N THR A 47 4.86 8.86 -14.23
CA THR A 47 5.69 9.66 -13.32
C THR A 47 7.17 9.60 -13.74
N GLU A 48 7.67 8.43 -14.09
CA GLU A 48 9.05 8.26 -14.58
C GLU A 48 9.27 9.05 -15.86
N ALA A 49 8.35 8.93 -16.83
CA ALA A 49 8.42 9.68 -18.09
C ALA A 49 8.39 11.20 -17.85
N PHE A 50 7.56 11.68 -16.94
CA PHE A 50 7.50 13.08 -16.56
C PHE A 50 8.80 13.58 -15.92
N LEU A 51 9.42 12.75 -15.09
CA LEU A 51 10.65 13.10 -14.38
C LEU A 51 11.92 12.89 -15.21
N ALA A 52 11.86 12.18 -16.33
CA ALA A 52 13.03 11.78 -17.10
C ALA A 52 14.05 12.91 -17.37
N PRO A 53 13.65 14.15 -17.77
CA PRO A 53 14.62 15.23 -18.00
C PRO A 53 15.32 15.70 -16.71
N ALA A 54 14.62 15.66 -15.56
CA ALA A 54 15.17 16.01 -14.26
C ALA A 54 16.12 14.93 -13.75
N LEU A 55 15.75 13.68 -13.96
CA LEU A 55 16.55 12.52 -13.59
C LEU A 55 17.88 12.50 -14.38
N ALA A 56 17.83 12.75 -15.69
CA ALA A 56 19.04 12.84 -16.50
C ALA A 56 20.02 13.91 -16.02
N ARG A 57 19.51 15.10 -15.64
CA ARG A 57 20.37 16.17 -15.05
C ARG A 57 20.92 15.77 -13.69
N ASN A 58 20.13 15.12 -12.86
CA ASN A 58 20.56 14.63 -11.55
C ASN A 58 21.67 13.59 -11.71
N ASP A 59 21.48 12.64 -12.59
CA ASP A 59 22.41 11.53 -12.79
C ASP A 59 23.73 12.04 -13.40
N ALA A 60 23.67 13.01 -14.33
CA ALA A 60 24.86 13.66 -14.86
C ALA A 60 25.69 14.41 -13.81
N ARG A 61 25.05 14.95 -12.76
CA ARG A 61 25.72 15.69 -11.69
C ARG A 61 26.20 14.81 -10.55
N TRP A 62 25.39 13.86 -10.14
CA TRP A 62 25.58 13.10 -8.89
C TRP A 62 25.84 11.61 -9.13
N GLY A 63 25.61 11.14 -10.35
CA GLY A 63 25.61 9.71 -10.66
C GLY A 63 24.52 8.96 -9.87
N ASP A 64 24.61 7.66 -9.88
CA ASP A 64 23.69 6.78 -9.13
C ASP A 64 24.07 6.63 -7.66
N VAL A 65 24.49 7.71 -6.99
CA VAL A 65 25.02 7.67 -5.61
C VAL A 65 24.02 7.00 -4.66
N ALA A 66 22.73 7.25 -4.81
CA ALA A 66 21.69 6.67 -3.97
C ALA A 66 21.53 5.14 -4.18
N LEU A 67 21.90 4.65 -5.36
CA LEU A 67 21.82 3.21 -5.71
C LEU A 67 23.12 2.47 -5.42
N GLN A 68 24.22 3.18 -5.25
CA GLN A 68 25.57 2.61 -5.06
C GLN A 68 25.91 2.27 -3.61
N ALA A 69 25.12 2.72 -2.65
CA ALA A 69 25.38 2.45 -1.24
C ALA A 69 24.96 1.00 -0.89
N SER A 70 25.83 0.06 -1.22
CA SER A 70 25.62 -1.38 -1.02
C SER A 70 25.42 -1.82 0.44
N GLU A 71 25.59 -0.91 1.39
CA GLU A 71 25.51 -1.19 2.82
C GLU A 71 24.24 -0.67 3.49
N LEU A 72 23.40 0.09 2.77
CA LEU A 72 22.20 0.72 3.35
C LEU A 72 21.13 -0.28 3.79
N LEU A 73 21.01 -1.40 3.08
CA LEU A 73 19.99 -2.40 3.36
C LEU A 73 20.63 -3.75 3.64
N GLN A 74 20.09 -4.46 4.61
CA GLN A 74 20.47 -5.83 4.92
C GLN A 74 19.25 -6.75 4.67
N PRO A 75 19.39 -7.86 3.99
CA PRO A 75 20.62 -8.37 3.32
C PRO A 75 21.03 -7.53 2.09
N ALA A 76 22.31 -7.58 1.72
CA ALA A 76 22.89 -6.77 0.64
C ALA A 76 22.19 -6.92 -0.72
N GLY A 77 21.59 -8.07 -1.02
CA GLY A 77 20.80 -8.30 -2.24
C GLY A 77 19.53 -7.42 -2.38
N ARG A 78 19.18 -6.66 -1.34
CA ARG A 78 18.09 -5.65 -1.41
C ARG A 78 18.58 -4.31 -1.98
N ASN A 79 19.89 -4.11 -2.08
CA ASN A 79 20.47 -2.91 -2.66
C ASN A 79 20.52 -3.07 -4.19
N LEU A 80 19.90 -2.17 -4.89
CA LEU A 80 19.75 -2.22 -6.33
C LEU A 80 20.77 -1.32 -7.00
N THR A 81 21.28 -1.75 -8.14
CA THR A 81 22.36 -1.09 -8.88
C THR A 81 21.88 -0.29 -10.08
N SER A 82 20.59 -0.30 -10.35
CA SER A 82 20.00 0.47 -11.45
C SER A 82 18.61 0.97 -11.10
N ARG A 83 18.21 2.07 -11.73
CA ARG A 83 16.86 2.65 -11.61
C ARG A 83 15.78 1.67 -12.09
N GLY A 84 15.98 1.04 -13.24
CA GLY A 84 15.04 0.05 -13.76
C GLY A 84 14.86 -1.16 -12.83
N ALA A 85 15.94 -1.62 -12.17
CA ALA A 85 15.82 -2.66 -11.15
C ALA A 85 15.03 -2.19 -9.94
N ALA A 86 15.19 -0.93 -9.52
CA ALA A 86 14.44 -0.34 -8.41
C ALA A 86 12.94 -0.20 -8.76
N GLU A 87 12.61 0.25 -9.96
CA GLU A 87 11.24 0.32 -10.45
C GLU A 87 10.59 -1.08 -10.50
N GLY A 88 11.28 -2.06 -11.09
CA GLY A 88 10.80 -3.44 -11.13
C GLY A 88 10.57 -4.02 -9.73
N GLN A 89 11.43 -3.71 -8.76
CA GLN A 89 11.25 -4.13 -7.37
C GLN A 89 10.02 -3.44 -6.74
N LEU A 90 9.82 -2.15 -6.99
CA LEU A 90 8.65 -1.42 -6.50
C LEU A 90 7.35 -2.00 -7.05
N LYS A 91 7.26 -2.19 -8.38
CA LYS A 91 6.10 -2.82 -9.03
C LYS A 91 5.84 -4.22 -8.46
N GLY A 92 6.87 -5.05 -8.39
CA GLY A 92 6.76 -6.39 -7.81
C GLY A 92 6.29 -6.39 -6.36
N TYR A 93 6.78 -5.46 -5.55
CA TYR A 93 6.30 -5.30 -4.16
C TYR A 93 4.81 -4.93 -4.11
N LEU A 94 4.38 -3.95 -4.92
CA LEU A 94 2.99 -3.50 -4.96
C LEU A 94 2.05 -4.61 -5.44
N HIS A 95 2.42 -5.36 -6.48
CA HIS A 95 1.65 -6.50 -6.97
C HIS A 95 1.52 -7.60 -5.92
N ASN A 96 2.64 -8.04 -5.35
CA ASN A 96 2.65 -9.07 -4.32
C ASN A 96 1.87 -8.63 -3.07
N ARG A 97 2.02 -7.37 -2.66
CA ARG A 97 1.27 -6.83 -1.51
C ARG A 97 -0.21 -6.73 -1.81
N GLY A 98 -0.57 -6.29 -3.03
CA GLY A 98 -1.96 -6.23 -3.49
C GLY A 98 -2.61 -7.61 -3.49
N ALA A 99 -1.98 -8.60 -4.11
CA ALA A 99 -2.47 -9.98 -4.13
C ALA A 99 -2.64 -10.54 -2.70
N TRP A 100 -1.63 -10.35 -1.85
CA TRP A 100 -1.74 -10.77 -0.45
C TRP A 100 -2.92 -10.11 0.27
N MET A 101 -3.14 -8.81 0.03
CA MET A 101 -4.26 -8.09 0.64
C MET A 101 -5.60 -8.59 0.10
N ASP A 102 -5.70 -8.88 -1.20
CA ASP A 102 -6.91 -9.42 -1.81
C ASP A 102 -7.32 -10.74 -1.15
N ASP A 103 -6.34 -11.62 -0.90
CA ASP A 103 -6.56 -12.92 -0.25
C ASP A 103 -6.88 -12.80 1.25
N ASN A 104 -6.37 -11.76 1.92
CA ASN A 104 -6.41 -11.68 3.38
C ASN A 104 -7.32 -10.58 3.94
N ILE A 105 -7.92 -9.72 3.12
CA ILE A 105 -8.70 -8.56 3.61
C ILE A 105 -9.86 -8.96 4.52
N GLU A 106 -10.49 -10.09 4.28
CA GLU A 106 -11.59 -10.61 5.11
C GLU A 106 -11.12 -11.00 6.51
N THR A 107 -9.84 -11.31 6.69
CA THR A 107 -9.31 -11.66 8.02
C THR A 107 -9.36 -10.49 9.00
N LEU A 108 -9.60 -9.26 8.53
CA LEU A 108 -9.86 -8.11 9.40
C LEU A 108 -11.07 -8.33 10.31
N ARG A 109 -12.05 -9.14 9.88
CA ARG A 109 -13.25 -9.44 10.67
C ARG A 109 -12.95 -10.15 12.00
N GLN A 110 -11.80 -10.83 12.11
CA GLN A 110 -11.39 -11.45 13.37
C GLN A 110 -11.22 -10.45 14.53
N TYR A 111 -11.04 -9.16 14.23
CA TYR A 111 -10.86 -8.11 15.21
C TYR A 111 -12.17 -7.41 15.60
N SER A 112 -13.25 -7.68 14.89
CA SER A 112 -14.55 -7.05 15.09
C SER A 112 -15.54 -7.99 15.79
N ALA A 113 -16.52 -7.38 16.42
CA ALA A 113 -17.70 -8.03 16.98
C ALA A 113 -18.95 -7.31 16.46
N PRO A 114 -20.14 -7.92 16.53
CA PRO A 114 -21.38 -7.25 16.20
C PRO A 114 -21.47 -5.90 16.91
N SER A 115 -21.84 -4.86 16.16
CA SER A 115 -21.96 -3.52 16.70
C SER A 115 -23.08 -3.49 17.74
N HIS A 116 -22.74 -3.03 18.94
CA HIS A 116 -23.72 -2.75 20.00
C HIS A 116 -24.18 -1.29 19.98
N VAL A 117 -23.62 -0.48 19.09
CA VAL A 117 -23.99 0.92 18.92
C VAL A 117 -25.31 0.97 18.13
N LYS A 118 -26.39 1.40 18.77
CA LYS A 118 -27.64 1.67 18.08
C LYS A 118 -27.40 2.74 17.01
N LYS A 119 -27.81 2.46 15.78
CA LYS A 119 -27.81 3.48 14.73
C LYS A 119 -28.76 4.59 15.14
N PHE A 120 -28.42 5.82 14.81
CA PHE A 120 -29.21 7.01 15.20
C PHE A 120 -30.70 6.89 14.82
N ASN A 121 -30.99 6.15 13.74
CA ASN A 121 -32.37 5.90 13.27
C ASN A 121 -33.13 4.86 14.13
N GLU A 122 -32.44 4.06 14.95
CA GLU A 122 -33.02 3.02 15.80
C GLU A 122 -33.33 3.52 17.22
N VAL A 123 -32.95 4.77 17.51
CA VAL A 123 -33.17 5.38 18.84
C VAL A 123 -34.54 6.03 18.95
N ASN A 124 -35.24 6.21 17.82
CA ASN A 124 -36.54 6.91 17.75
C ASN A 124 -37.73 5.97 17.51
N ASP A 125 -37.54 4.67 17.52
CA ASP A 125 -38.57 3.62 17.54
C ASP A 125 -38.66 3.01 18.94
#